data_655f1732ac032010542af28d3b782ba0
#
_entry.id   655f1732ac032010542af28d3b782ba0
#
_cell.length_a   1.000
_cell.length_b   1.000
_cell.length_c   1.000
_cell.angle_alpha   90.00
_cell.angle_beta   90.00
_cell.angle_gamma   90.00
#
_symmetry.space_group_name_H-M   'P 1'
#
loop_
_entity.id
_entity.type
_entity.pdbx_description
1 polymer ?
#
loop_
_entity_poly.entity_id
_entity_poly.type
_entity_poly.pdbx_seq_one_letter_code
_entity_poly.pdbx_strand_id
1 'polypeptide(L)'
;TILNLGLNDKTVVALANKTSNGRFAKDSYRRFIQMYGNVVMGVESYNFEELIENYKLTKGVLLDTDLDEEDWDGLINDFKNVVKEKTSKDFPQDVYQQLFGAISAVFLSWESKRARVYRKLNQIPSEWGTAVNVQSMVFGNMGNDCATGVVFTRNPSDGSNDIYGDCLLYTSPSPRDCKT
;
A
#
# COMPACT_ATOMS: atom_id res chain seq x y z
N THR A 1 -3.72 1.73 -7.09
CA THR A 1 -3.99 0.45 -6.39
C THR A 1 -3.99 0.70 -4.90
N ILE A 2 -4.96 0.14 -4.18
CA ILE A 2 -5.01 0.19 -2.71
C ILE A 2 -4.86 -1.24 -2.22
N LEU A 3 -3.83 -1.48 -1.41
CA LEU A 3 -3.48 -2.78 -0.86
C LEU A 3 -4.00 -2.90 0.58
N ASN A 4 -4.12 -4.13 1.07
CA ASN A 4 -4.49 -4.44 2.44
C ASN A 4 -5.88 -3.90 2.88
N LEU A 5 -6.76 -3.62 1.92
CA LEU A 5 -8.11 -3.14 2.19
C LEU A 5 -8.87 -4.12 3.09
N GLY A 6 -9.54 -3.58 4.10
CA GLY A 6 -10.26 -4.39 5.10
C GLY A 6 -9.49 -4.57 6.41
N LEU A 7 -8.21 -4.14 6.50
CA LEU A 7 -7.52 -4.09 7.77
C LEU A 7 -8.06 -2.96 8.65
N ASN A 8 -8.27 -3.27 9.91
CA ASN A 8 -8.69 -2.38 10.98
C ASN A 8 -8.17 -2.91 12.32
N ASP A 9 -8.48 -2.25 13.42
CA ASP A 9 -7.98 -2.62 14.75
C ASP A 9 -8.40 -4.04 15.20
N LYS A 10 -9.48 -4.59 14.64
CA LYS A 10 -9.93 -5.97 14.91
C LYS A 10 -9.32 -6.98 13.95
N THR A 11 -9.32 -6.66 12.65
CA THR A 11 -8.88 -7.61 11.63
C THR A 11 -7.36 -7.76 11.59
N VAL A 12 -6.59 -6.75 12.02
CA VAL A 12 -5.13 -6.88 12.18
C VAL A 12 -4.76 -7.92 13.23
N VAL A 13 -5.49 -7.98 14.34
CA VAL A 13 -5.28 -9.01 15.38
C VAL A 13 -5.62 -10.40 14.85
N ALA A 14 -6.72 -10.52 14.10
CA ALA A 14 -7.10 -11.78 13.46
C ALA A 14 -6.03 -12.24 12.44
N LEU A 15 -5.45 -11.32 11.67
CA LEU A 15 -4.37 -11.62 10.73
C LEU A 15 -3.10 -12.06 11.48
N ALA A 16 -2.71 -11.36 12.55
CA ALA A 16 -1.57 -11.72 13.39
C ALA A 16 -1.70 -13.13 13.95
N ASN A 17 -2.88 -13.46 14.49
CA ASN A 17 -3.16 -14.79 15.03
C ASN A 17 -3.13 -15.88 13.95
N LYS A 18 -3.73 -15.61 12.78
CA LYS A 18 -3.78 -16.57 11.67
C LYS A 18 -2.40 -16.86 11.07
N THR A 19 -1.52 -15.88 11.04
CA THR A 19 -0.17 -16.00 10.44
C THR A 19 0.90 -16.33 11.48
N SER A 20 0.57 -16.26 12.77
CA SER A 20 1.54 -16.31 13.88
C SER A 20 2.67 -15.30 13.71
N ASN A 21 2.38 -14.16 13.07
CA ASN A 21 3.34 -13.11 12.75
C ASN A 21 2.71 -11.72 12.98
N GLY A 22 2.82 -11.24 14.21
CA GLY A 22 2.26 -9.94 14.60
C GLY A 22 2.95 -8.78 13.88
N ARG A 23 4.26 -8.87 13.72
CA ARG A 23 5.03 -7.85 13.01
C ARG A 23 4.54 -7.66 11.57
N PHE A 24 4.36 -8.75 10.82
CA PHE A 24 3.82 -8.73 9.46
C PHE A 24 2.41 -8.11 9.40
N ALA A 25 1.54 -8.50 10.32
CA ALA A 25 0.16 -8.01 10.33
C ALA A 25 0.12 -6.49 10.59
N LYS A 26 0.93 -6.00 11.53
CA LYS A 26 1.00 -4.58 11.89
C LYS A 26 1.66 -3.74 10.80
N ASP A 27 2.76 -4.22 10.19
CA ASP A 27 3.36 -3.54 9.02
C ASP A 27 2.35 -3.46 7.86
N SER A 28 1.60 -4.53 7.60
CA SER A 28 0.54 -4.51 6.58
C SER A 28 -0.56 -3.49 6.88
N TYR A 29 -0.93 -3.34 8.15
CA TYR A 29 -1.93 -2.37 8.57
C TYR A 29 -1.39 -0.93 8.48
N ARG A 30 -0.18 -0.68 8.93
CA ARG A 30 0.50 0.61 8.78
C ARG A 30 0.55 1.04 7.32
N ARG A 31 0.97 0.14 6.40
CA ARG A 31 1.00 0.40 4.94
C ARG A 31 -0.39 0.72 4.40
N PHE A 32 -1.41 0.04 4.89
CA PHE A 32 -2.78 0.33 4.49
C PHE A 32 -3.22 1.74 4.93
N ILE A 33 -2.94 2.13 6.18
CA ILE A 33 -3.27 3.47 6.68
C ILE A 33 -2.56 4.54 5.86
N GLN A 34 -1.27 4.37 5.58
CA GLN A 34 -0.50 5.29 4.75
C GLN A 34 -1.09 5.43 3.35
N MET A 35 -1.34 4.31 2.68
CA MET A 35 -1.85 4.30 1.30
C MET A 35 -3.29 4.84 1.21
N TYR A 36 -4.17 4.41 2.11
CA TYR A 36 -5.55 4.88 2.16
C TYR A 36 -5.62 6.36 2.57
N GLY A 37 -4.86 6.76 3.57
CA GLY A 37 -4.73 8.15 4.00
C GLY A 37 -4.28 9.07 2.87
N ASN A 38 -3.29 8.63 2.10
CA ASN A 38 -2.82 9.41 0.95
C ASN A 38 -3.82 9.41 -0.22
N VAL A 39 -4.24 8.24 -0.69
CA VAL A 39 -5.02 8.12 -1.94
C VAL A 39 -6.48 8.50 -1.78
N VAL A 40 -7.09 8.14 -0.63
CA VAL A 40 -8.53 8.33 -0.40
C VAL A 40 -8.82 9.58 0.44
N MET A 41 -7.99 9.83 1.45
CA MET A 41 -8.23 10.92 2.40
C MET A 41 -7.40 12.17 2.10
N GLY A 42 -6.47 12.11 1.15
CA GLY A 42 -5.72 13.27 0.65
C GLY A 42 -4.59 13.74 1.57
N VAL A 43 -4.12 12.90 2.48
CA VAL A 43 -2.97 13.22 3.33
C VAL A 43 -1.68 13.05 2.54
N GLU A 44 -0.81 14.04 2.54
CA GLU A 44 0.47 13.99 1.84
C GLU A 44 1.39 12.91 2.41
N SER A 45 2.02 12.13 1.52
CA SER A 45 2.86 10.96 1.89
C SER A 45 4.00 11.31 2.84
N TYR A 46 4.58 12.50 2.70
CA TYR A 46 5.72 12.91 3.52
C TYR A 46 5.40 12.93 5.02
N ASN A 47 4.13 13.20 5.42
CA ASN A 47 3.74 13.19 6.83
C ASN A 47 3.91 11.80 7.47
N PHE A 48 3.68 10.75 6.70
CA PHE A 48 3.87 9.37 7.15
C PHE A 48 5.34 8.95 7.11
N GLU A 49 6.05 9.35 6.07
CA GLU A 49 7.47 9.04 5.87
C GLU A 49 8.33 9.66 6.98
N GLU A 50 8.05 10.90 7.36
CA GLU A 50 8.73 11.59 8.45
C GLU A 50 8.58 10.84 9.79
N LEU A 51 7.41 10.30 10.09
CA LEU A 51 7.20 9.51 11.30
C LEU A 51 8.04 8.24 11.29
N ILE A 52 8.08 7.50 10.18
CA ILE A 52 8.90 6.29 10.05
C ILE A 52 10.38 6.63 10.27
N GLU A 53 10.88 7.69 9.64
CA GLU A 53 12.27 8.10 9.80
C GLU A 53 12.60 8.49 11.25
N ASN A 54 11.69 9.18 11.95
CA ASN A 54 11.85 9.53 13.36
C ASN A 54 11.93 8.29 14.26
N TYR A 55 11.09 7.27 14.00
CA TYR A 55 11.16 5.99 14.74
C TYR A 55 12.49 5.28 14.48
N LYS A 56 12.95 5.21 13.23
CA LYS A 56 14.25 4.64 12.89
C LYS A 56 15.41 5.37 13.55
N LEU A 57 15.39 6.70 13.53
CA LEU A 57 16.42 7.54 14.17
C LEU A 57 16.44 7.32 15.69
N THR A 58 15.27 7.30 16.33
CA THR A 58 15.17 7.08 17.79
C THR A 58 15.71 5.72 18.19
N LYS A 59 15.48 4.71 17.37
CA LYS A 59 15.92 3.34 17.61
C LYS A 59 17.35 3.06 17.15
N GLY A 60 17.93 3.95 16.33
CA GLY A 60 19.28 3.80 15.77
C GLY A 60 19.37 2.71 14.70
N VAL A 61 18.29 2.48 13.94
CA VAL A 61 18.22 1.51 12.86
C VAL A 61 18.08 2.20 11.49
N LEU A 62 18.43 1.48 10.42
CA LEU A 62 18.41 2.04 9.05
C LEU A 62 17.24 1.54 8.22
N LEU A 63 16.81 0.29 8.43
CA LEU A 63 15.82 -0.35 7.59
C LEU A 63 14.47 -0.46 8.34
N ASP A 64 13.39 -0.36 7.60
CA ASP A 64 12.03 -0.62 8.10
C ASP A 64 11.90 -2.06 8.64
N THR A 65 12.71 -2.98 8.11
CA THR A 65 12.75 -4.38 8.56
C THR A 65 13.31 -4.54 9.97
N ASP A 66 14.02 -3.56 10.48
CA ASP A 66 14.63 -3.58 11.81
C ASP A 66 13.66 -3.07 12.91
N LEU A 67 12.53 -2.50 12.49
CA LEU A 67 11.46 -2.11 13.39
C LEU A 67 10.66 -3.35 13.83
N ASP A 68 10.38 -3.43 15.11
CA ASP A 68 9.66 -4.56 15.71
C ASP A 68 8.13 -4.32 15.77
N GLU A 69 7.45 -5.25 16.40
CA GLU A 69 5.99 -5.22 16.50
C GLU A 69 5.48 -4.05 17.35
N GLU A 70 6.22 -3.66 18.40
CA GLU A 70 5.86 -2.56 19.30
C GLU A 70 6.04 -1.20 18.60
N ASP A 71 7.10 -1.06 17.80
CA ASP A 71 7.32 0.13 16.98
C ASP A 71 6.18 0.35 15.99
N TRP A 72 5.71 -0.74 15.36
CA TRP A 72 4.59 -0.65 14.43
C TRP A 72 3.27 -0.30 15.12
N ASP A 73 3.05 -0.72 16.36
CA ASP A 73 1.88 -0.29 17.14
C ASP A 73 1.91 1.22 17.42
N GLY A 74 3.04 1.75 17.81
CA GLY A 74 3.26 3.18 17.98
C GLY A 74 2.98 3.94 16.70
N LEU A 75 3.62 3.53 15.59
CA LEU A 75 3.45 4.15 14.28
C LEU A 75 2.00 4.10 13.75
N ILE A 76 1.27 3.01 13.96
CA ILE A 76 -0.15 2.90 13.59
C ILE A 76 -0.98 3.96 14.30
N ASN A 77 -0.74 4.20 15.57
CA ASN A 77 -1.45 5.22 16.34
C ASN A 77 -1.09 6.62 15.85
N ASP A 78 0.18 6.89 15.61
CA ASP A 78 0.65 8.18 15.11
C ASP A 78 0.12 8.46 13.69
N PHE A 79 0.07 7.45 12.83
CA PHE A 79 -0.53 7.57 11.49
C PHE A 79 -2.01 7.93 11.55
N LYS A 80 -2.77 7.29 12.46
CA LYS A 80 -4.19 7.65 12.66
C LYS A 80 -4.35 9.06 13.19
N ASN A 81 -3.46 9.49 14.09
CA ASN A 81 -3.46 10.86 14.61
C ASN A 81 -3.18 11.88 13.50
N VAL A 82 -2.19 11.62 12.64
CA VAL A 82 -1.91 12.47 11.47
C VAL A 82 -3.11 12.53 10.53
N VAL A 83 -3.75 11.40 10.23
CA VAL A 83 -4.96 11.39 9.41
C VAL A 83 -6.05 12.26 10.03
N LYS A 84 -6.30 12.12 11.32
CA LYS A 84 -7.30 12.92 12.04
C LYS A 84 -6.95 14.41 12.05
N GLU A 85 -5.70 14.75 12.29
CA GLU A 85 -5.21 16.13 12.31
C GLU A 85 -5.38 16.82 10.94
N LYS A 86 -4.96 16.13 9.86
CA LYS A 86 -4.97 16.71 8.51
C LYS A 86 -6.35 16.71 7.86
N THR A 87 -7.24 15.79 8.23
CA THR A 87 -8.54 15.62 7.56
C THR A 87 -9.73 15.96 8.46
N SER A 88 -9.52 16.16 9.76
CA SER A 88 -10.56 16.27 10.80
C SER A 88 -11.51 15.05 10.84
N LYS A 89 -11.06 13.89 10.33
CA LYS A 89 -11.82 12.64 10.30
C LYS A 89 -10.96 11.52 10.87
N ASP A 90 -11.59 10.63 11.61
CA ASP A 90 -10.92 9.40 12.05
C ASP A 90 -10.67 8.45 10.85
N PHE A 91 -9.60 7.65 10.94
CA PHE A 91 -9.36 6.58 9.98
C PHE A 91 -10.48 5.54 10.04
N PRO A 92 -11.13 5.21 8.91
CA PRO A 92 -12.32 4.37 8.91
C PRO A 92 -12.02 2.95 9.39
N GLN A 93 -12.80 2.47 10.35
CA GLN A 93 -12.70 1.12 10.91
C GLN A 93 -13.74 0.15 10.31
N ASP A 94 -14.76 0.67 9.63
CA ASP A 94 -15.74 -0.15 8.92
C ASP A 94 -15.20 -0.56 7.55
N VAL A 95 -15.21 -1.86 7.26
CA VAL A 95 -14.64 -2.42 6.03
C VAL A 95 -15.40 -2.00 4.76
N TYR A 96 -16.70 -1.76 4.87
CA TYR A 96 -17.48 -1.29 3.73
C TYR A 96 -17.24 0.19 3.47
N GLN A 97 -17.08 0.99 4.52
CA GLN A 97 -16.69 2.39 4.38
C GLN A 97 -15.31 2.49 3.70
N GLN A 98 -14.36 1.66 4.09
CA GLN A 98 -13.06 1.58 3.43
C GLN A 98 -13.21 1.19 1.95
N LEU A 99 -14.00 0.15 1.66
CA LEU A 99 -14.21 -0.35 0.30
C LEU A 99 -14.82 0.73 -0.61
N PHE A 100 -15.91 1.35 -0.19
CA PHE A 100 -16.57 2.37 -1.00
C PHE A 100 -15.75 3.64 -1.13
N GLY A 101 -14.96 4.02 -0.11
CA GLY A 101 -13.98 5.09 -0.21
C GLY A 101 -12.92 4.80 -1.26
N ALA A 102 -12.37 3.59 -1.27
CA ALA A 102 -11.39 3.14 -2.25
C ALA A 102 -11.96 3.11 -3.68
N ILE A 103 -13.17 2.57 -3.86
CA ILE A 103 -13.86 2.55 -5.15
C ILE A 103 -14.07 3.99 -5.67
N SER A 104 -14.54 4.88 -4.82
CA SER A 104 -14.74 6.29 -5.17
C SER A 104 -13.43 6.96 -5.59
N ALA A 105 -12.33 6.72 -4.88
CA ALA A 105 -11.02 7.25 -5.24
C ALA A 105 -10.54 6.76 -6.62
N VAL A 106 -10.80 5.49 -6.97
CA VAL A 106 -10.47 4.96 -8.30
C VAL A 106 -11.28 5.67 -9.39
N PHE A 107 -12.59 5.84 -9.21
CA PHE A 107 -13.41 6.57 -10.18
C PHE A 107 -12.96 8.03 -10.31
N LEU A 108 -12.68 8.72 -9.20
CA LEU A 108 -12.19 10.09 -9.22
C LEU A 108 -10.81 10.21 -9.90
N SER A 109 -9.98 9.18 -9.82
CA SER A 109 -8.67 9.17 -10.47
C SER A 109 -8.74 9.29 -11.99
N TRP A 110 -9.87 8.90 -12.61
CA TRP A 110 -10.13 9.09 -14.04
C TRP A 110 -10.04 10.56 -14.45
N GLU A 111 -10.46 11.46 -13.58
CA GLU A 111 -10.44 12.91 -13.80
C GLU A 111 -9.15 13.61 -13.37
N SER A 112 -8.15 12.85 -12.90
CA SER A 112 -6.84 13.42 -12.54
C SER A 112 -6.14 14.03 -13.77
N LYS A 113 -5.32 15.06 -13.54
CA LYS A 113 -4.53 15.72 -14.60
C LYS A 113 -3.71 14.72 -15.42
N ARG A 114 -3.07 13.76 -14.73
CA ARG A 114 -2.24 12.73 -15.36
C ARG A 114 -3.09 11.81 -16.26
N ALA A 115 -4.25 11.36 -15.80
CA ALA A 115 -5.14 10.51 -16.58
C ALA A 115 -5.71 11.22 -17.80
N ARG A 116 -6.09 12.49 -17.68
CA ARG A 116 -6.55 13.31 -18.80
C ARG A 116 -5.48 13.47 -19.87
N VAL A 117 -4.23 13.78 -19.49
CA VAL A 117 -3.12 13.91 -20.43
C VAL A 117 -2.85 12.58 -21.13
N TYR A 118 -2.83 11.47 -20.39
CA TYR A 118 -2.64 10.14 -20.95
C TYR A 118 -3.71 9.78 -21.97
N ARG A 119 -4.99 10.01 -21.64
CA ARG A 119 -6.11 9.77 -22.57
C ARG A 119 -5.98 10.59 -23.85
N LYS A 120 -5.64 11.87 -23.71
CA LYS A 120 -5.45 12.75 -24.88
C LYS A 120 -4.33 12.25 -25.79
N LEU A 121 -3.20 11.83 -25.24
CA LEU A 121 -2.06 11.32 -26.02
C LEU A 121 -2.37 10.01 -26.72
N ASN A 122 -3.17 9.15 -26.09
CA ASN A 122 -3.51 7.83 -26.63
C ASN A 122 -4.89 7.79 -27.32
N GLN A 123 -5.52 8.94 -27.57
CA GLN A 123 -6.82 9.06 -28.26
C GLN A 123 -7.93 8.20 -27.60
N ILE A 124 -7.91 8.12 -26.26
CA ILE A 124 -8.92 7.37 -25.49
C ILE A 124 -10.12 8.31 -25.21
N PRO A 125 -11.33 7.92 -25.61
CA PRO A 125 -12.55 8.71 -25.37
C PRO A 125 -12.79 8.93 -23.86
N SER A 126 -13.11 10.16 -23.49
CA SER A 126 -13.33 10.50 -22.07
C SER A 126 -14.61 9.89 -21.50
N GLU A 127 -15.60 9.61 -22.36
CA GLU A 127 -16.88 9.00 -22.02
C GLU A 127 -16.80 7.52 -21.64
N TRP A 128 -15.68 6.83 -21.91
CA TRP A 128 -15.54 5.41 -21.56
C TRP A 128 -15.53 5.17 -20.04
N GLY A 129 -14.99 6.11 -19.27
CA GLY A 129 -14.84 5.93 -17.85
C GLY A 129 -13.76 4.89 -17.47
N THR A 130 -13.82 4.42 -16.23
CA THR A 130 -12.90 3.39 -15.71
C THR A 130 -13.67 2.33 -14.94
N ALA A 131 -13.00 1.21 -14.67
CA ALA A 131 -13.55 0.11 -13.89
C ALA A 131 -12.72 -0.15 -12.65
N VAL A 132 -13.30 -0.81 -11.66
CA VAL A 132 -12.66 -1.20 -10.41
C VAL A 132 -12.71 -2.71 -10.29
N ASN A 133 -11.55 -3.33 -10.04
CA ASN A 133 -11.45 -4.73 -9.64
C ASN A 133 -11.14 -4.82 -8.15
N VAL A 134 -11.91 -5.64 -7.44
CA VAL A 134 -11.64 -6.03 -6.05
C VAL A 134 -11.27 -7.50 -6.06
N GLN A 135 -10.06 -7.81 -5.60
CA GLN A 135 -9.56 -9.19 -5.61
C GLN A 135 -8.84 -9.53 -4.32
N SER A 136 -8.80 -10.80 -4.00
CA SER A 136 -8.07 -11.30 -2.84
C SER A 136 -6.58 -11.00 -2.97
N MET A 137 -5.96 -10.60 -1.86
CA MET A 137 -4.52 -10.41 -1.77
C MET A 137 -3.79 -11.71 -1.48
N VAL A 138 -2.63 -11.85 -2.13
CA VAL A 138 -1.61 -12.83 -1.79
C VAL A 138 -0.40 -12.08 -1.25
N PHE A 139 0.11 -12.49 -0.10
CA PHE A 139 1.20 -11.81 0.58
C PHE A 139 2.54 -12.45 0.25
N GLY A 140 3.42 -11.69 -0.39
CA GLY A 140 4.80 -12.11 -0.67
C GLY A 140 5.78 -11.81 0.45
N ASN A 141 5.30 -11.23 1.57
CA ASN A 141 6.11 -10.83 2.73
C ASN A 141 5.63 -11.44 4.05
N MET A 142 4.86 -12.53 3.98
CA MET A 142 4.28 -13.17 5.17
C MET A 142 5.30 -13.98 5.97
N GLY A 143 6.35 -14.48 5.32
CA GLY A 143 7.40 -15.29 5.93
C GLY A 143 8.59 -15.48 4.99
N ASN A 144 9.60 -16.20 5.45
CA ASN A 144 10.86 -16.44 4.70
C ASN A 144 10.68 -17.37 3.48
N ASP A 145 9.55 -18.04 3.38
CA ASP A 145 9.15 -18.92 2.27
C ASP A 145 8.24 -18.22 1.25
N CYS A 146 8.03 -16.92 1.42
CA CYS A 146 7.21 -16.09 0.56
C CYS A 146 8.08 -15.14 -0.26
N ALA A 147 7.62 -14.82 -1.47
CA ALA A 147 8.30 -13.86 -2.34
C ALA A 147 7.30 -13.09 -3.20
N THR A 148 7.72 -11.91 -3.64
CA THR A 148 7.04 -11.10 -4.65
C THR A 148 8.03 -10.79 -5.77
N GLY A 149 7.57 -10.75 -7.01
CA GLY A 149 8.45 -10.43 -8.13
C GLY A 149 7.71 -9.84 -9.31
N VAL A 150 8.49 -9.34 -10.24
CA VAL A 150 8.04 -8.90 -11.57
C VAL A 150 8.68 -9.80 -12.61
N VAL A 151 7.87 -10.42 -13.44
CA VAL A 151 8.33 -11.31 -14.49
C VAL A 151 7.80 -10.84 -15.83
N PHE A 152 8.70 -10.73 -16.79
CA PHE A 152 8.39 -10.46 -18.19
C PHE A 152 8.45 -11.77 -18.98
N THR A 153 7.49 -12.01 -19.83
CA THR A 153 7.46 -13.17 -20.72
C THR A 153 8.43 -13.06 -21.89
N ARG A 154 9.04 -11.90 -22.06
CA ARG A 154 10.11 -11.61 -23.01
C ARG A 154 11.12 -10.66 -22.36
N ASN A 155 12.36 -10.78 -22.73
CA ASN A 155 13.39 -9.85 -22.31
C ASN A 155 13.07 -8.42 -22.82
N PRO A 156 12.88 -7.43 -21.96
CA PRO A 156 12.52 -6.07 -22.37
C PRO A 156 13.65 -5.34 -23.13
N SER A 157 14.90 -5.82 -23.04
CA SER A 157 16.04 -5.17 -23.69
C SER A 157 16.20 -5.52 -25.15
N ASP A 158 15.95 -6.78 -25.54
CA ASP A 158 16.19 -7.31 -26.89
C ASP A 158 14.98 -8.02 -27.52
N GLY A 159 13.92 -8.25 -26.75
CA GLY A 159 12.71 -8.92 -27.19
C GLY A 159 12.82 -10.44 -27.32
N SER A 160 13.95 -11.03 -26.89
CA SER A 160 14.14 -12.48 -26.90
C SER A 160 13.05 -13.21 -26.09
N ASN A 161 12.78 -14.47 -26.45
CA ASN A 161 11.75 -15.28 -25.79
C ASN A 161 12.25 -15.95 -24.51
N ASP A 162 13.04 -15.21 -23.74
CA ASP A 162 13.56 -15.62 -22.44
C ASP A 162 12.75 -14.99 -21.32
N ILE A 163 12.50 -15.75 -20.26
CA ILE A 163 11.88 -15.24 -19.05
C ILE A 163 12.89 -14.34 -18.33
N TYR A 164 12.50 -13.10 -18.12
CA TYR A 164 13.30 -12.10 -17.44
C TYR A 164 12.53 -11.50 -16.27
N GLY A 165 13.20 -11.28 -15.13
CA GLY A 165 12.50 -10.69 -13.99
C GLY A 165 13.33 -10.54 -12.73
N ASP A 166 12.78 -9.81 -11.78
CA ASP A 166 13.36 -9.56 -10.46
C ASP A 166 12.48 -10.17 -9.37
N CYS A 167 13.12 -10.83 -8.42
CA CYS A 167 12.45 -11.36 -7.23
C CYS A 167 12.75 -10.48 -6.02
N LEU A 168 11.70 -10.11 -5.29
CA LEU A 168 11.76 -9.27 -4.09
C LEU A 168 11.47 -10.13 -2.87
N LEU A 169 12.51 -10.51 -2.15
CA LEU A 169 12.41 -11.53 -1.09
C LEU A 169 11.80 -11.04 0.21
N TYR A 170 11.84 -9.74 0.55
CA TYR A 170 11.54 -9.34 1.95
C TYR A 170 10.72 -8.08 2.15
N THR A 171 10.45 -7.29 1.14
CA THR A 171 10.12 -5.89 1.41
C THR A 171 8.76 -5.42 0.97
N SER A 172 8.08 -6.15 0.09
CA SER A 172 6.85 -5.60 -0.48
C SER A 172 5.78 -6.66 -0.72
N PRO A 173 4.54 -6.41 -0.35
CA PRO A 173 3.41 -7.22 -0.78
C PRO A 173 3.11 -7.04 -2.28
N SER A 174 3.71 -6.04 -2.94
CA SER A 174 3.51 -5.78 -4.35
C SER A 174 4.75 -5.18 -5.00
N PRO A 175 5.07 -5.54 -6.27
CA PRO A 175 6.16 -4.94 -7.03
C PRO A 175 6.06 -3.42 -7.20
N ARG A 176 4.88 -2.83 -6.99
CA ARG A 176 4.66 -1.39 -7.11
C ARG A 176 5.14 -0.59 -5.89
N ASP A 177 5.40 -1.27 -4.78
CA ASP A 177 5.93 -0.64 -3.56
C ASP A 177 7.45 -0.52 -3.60
N CYS A 178 8.09 -1.03 -4.63
CA CYS A 178 9.51 -0.86 -4.86
C CYS A 178 9.76 0.53 -5.44
N LYS A 179 10.42 1.37 -4.68
CA LYS A 179 11.02 2.59 -5.20
C LYS A 179 12.22 2.18 -6.07
N THR A 180 12.12 2.35 -7.37
CA THR A 180 13.27 2.40 -8.28
C THR A 180 13.99 3.72 -8.09
#